data_d55cd1c370f8bd2eb3727d23d6c440ff
#
_entry.id   d55cd1c370f8bd2eb3727d23d6c440ff
#
_cell.length_a   1.000
_cell.length_b   1.000
_cell.length_c   1.000
_cell.angle_alpha   90.00
_cell.angle_beta   90.00
_cell.angle_gamma   90.00
#
_symmetry.space_group_name_H-M   'P 1'
#
loop_
_entity.id
_entity.type
_entity.pdbx_description
1 polymer ?
#
loop_
_entity_poly.entity_id
_entity_poly.type
_entity_poly.pdbx_seq_one_letter_code
_entity_poly.pdbx_strand_id
1 'polypeptide(L)'
;RANGKKSLIPAFCDLLNIKYTGSDAFVISLLRNKYVYTKFLEENGITVPRSELFSDKSDLHLLLSQYKDQYVIVKNRYESASIGMTDKNVFRLCQNSLQHLNNLLKEMCTDSLLVQEYIDGIECEVLVLQYKGKYYALDPVQILFKTNLNFIDTDTSNTYNYEFKVIESSIKFLLQATAQKAAELLGVKDYARFDFRIKKGVPYLFDIAGTPYTIYHSSISYLFTQY
;
A
#
# COMPACT_ATOMS: atom_id res chain seq x y z
N ARG A 1 -19.94 0.70 3.58
CA ARG A 1 -19.14 1.62 2.72
C ARG A 1 -19.06 1.05 1.31
N ALA A 2 -19.18 1.89 0.26
CA ALA A 2 -19.05 1.43 -1.12
C ALA A 2 -17.58 1.31 -1.52
N ASN A 3 -17.14 0.11 -1.91
CA ASN A 3 -15.74 -0.20 -2.21
C ASN A 3 -15.19 0.57 -3.44
N GLY A 4 -16.07 1.03 -4.34
CA GLY A 4 -15.71 1.75 -5.57
C GLY A 4 -15.80 3.28 -5.51
N LYS A 5 -15.96 3.90 -4.33
CA LYS A 5 -16.20 5.37 -4.25
C LYS A 5 -15.17 6.23 -4.96
N LYS A 6 -13.87 5.89 -4.87
CA LYS A 6 -12.80 6.68 -5.49
C LYS A 6 -12.84 6.63 -7.01
N SER A 7 -13.37 5.56 -7.61
CA SER A 7 -13.49 5.42 -9.07
C SER A 7 -14.67 6.16 -9.66
N LEU A 8 -15.61 6.66 -8.85
CA LEU A 8 -16.77 7.39 -9.35
C LEU A 8 -16.39 8.70 -10.04
N ILE A 9 -15.40 9.42 -9.52
CA ILE A 9 -14.98 10.70 -10.10
C ILE A 9 -14.41 10.49 -11.52
N PRO A 10 -13.38 9.64 -11.75
CA PRO A 10 -12.92 9.40 -13.13
C PRO A 10 -14.02 8.82 -14.03
N ALA A 11 -14.88 7.90 -13.53
CA ALA A 11 -15.99 7.39 -14.33
C ALA A 11 -16.97 8.48 -14.77
N PHE A 12 -17.28 9.45 -13.91
CA PHE A 12 -18.11 10.60 -14.25
C PHE A 12 -17.43 11.51 -15.26
N CYS A 13 -16.12 11.76 -15.10
CA CYS A 13 -15.36 12.56 -16.04
C CYS A 13 -15.33 11.91 -17.43
N ASP A 14 -15.10 10.59 -17.49
CA ASP A 14 -15.13 9.83 -18.75
C ASP A 14 -16.51 9.90 -19.42
N LEU A 15 -17.59 9.71 -18.65
CA LEU A 15 -18.97 9.78 -19.16
C LEU A 15 -19.31 11.15 -19.75
N LEU A 16 -18.81 12.22 -19.16
CA LEU A 16 -19.07 13.60 -19.57
C LEU A 16 -18.00 14.18 -20.49
N ASN A 17 -17.00 13.40 -20.90
CA ASN A 17 -15.84 13.85 -21.68
C ASN A 17 -15.08 15.02 -21.03
N ILE A 18 -15.01 15.03 -19.69
CA ILE A 18 -14.23 15.99 -18.90
C ILE A 18 -12.81 15.48 -18.74
N LYS A 19 -11.82 16.28 -19.09
CA LYS A 19 -10.41 15.95 -18.87
C LYS A 19 -10.08 16.01 -17.36
N TYR A 20 -9.33 15.04 -16.87
CA TYR A 20 -8.85 14.97 -15.49
C TYR A 20 -7.43 14.40 -15.46
N THR A 21 -6.76 14.54 -14.34
CA THR A 21 -5.43 13.96 -14.06
C THR A 21 -5.58 12.74 -13.17
N GLY A 22 -4.86 11.67 -13.49
CA GLY A 22 -4.83 10.41 -12.76
C GLY A 22 -5.38 9.24 -13.57
N SER A 23 -5.31 8.07 -12.98
CA SER A 23 -5.78 6.83 -13.60
C SER A 23 -7.30 6.78 -13.75
N ASP A 24 -7.76 6.05 -14.75
CA ASP A 24 -9.20 5.86 -15.04
C ASP A 24 -9.92 5.04 -13.93
N ALA A 25 -11.23 4.96 -14.07
CA ALA A 25 -12.09 4.30 -13.07
C ALA A 25 -11.73 2.82 -12.86
N PHE A 26 -11.30 2.11 -13.92
CA PHE A 26 -10.91 0.71 -13.83
C PHE A 26 -9.63 0.55 -12.99
N VAL A 27 -8.59 1.29 -13.31
CA VAL A 27 -7.31 1.25 -12.57
C VAL A 27 -7.49 1.69 -11.12
N ILE A 28 -8.25 2.77 -10.86
CA ILE A 28 -8.55 3.22 -9.49
C ILE A 28 -9.32 2.14 -8.70
N SER A 29 -10.28 1.44 -9.33
CA SER A 29 -10.98 0.34 -8.67
C SER A 29 -10.06 -0.84 -8.37
N LEU A 30 -9.17 -1.20 -9.29
CA LEU A 30 -8.17 -2.24 -9.10
C LEU A 30 -7.24 -1.90 -7.93
N LEU A 31 -6.68 -0.69 -7.90
CA LEU A 31 -5.79 -0.22 -6.83
C LEU A 31 -6.48 -0.09 -5.46
N ARG A 32 -7.80 -0.08 -5.41
CA ARG A 32 -8.56 -0.16 -4.15
C ARG A 32 -8.60 -1.57 -3.57
N ASN A 33 -8.42 -2.61 -4.36
CA ASN A 33 -8.46 -3.99 -3.90
C ASN A 33 -7.04 -4.52 -3.67
N LYS A 34 -6.51 -4.27 -2.46
CA LYS A 34 -5.14 -4.63 -2.08
C LYS A 34 -4.80 -6.11 -2.33
N TYR A 35 -5.73 -7.02 -2.09
CA TYR A 35 -5.50 -8.44 -2.32
C TYR A 35 -5.34 -8.77 -3.81
N VAL A 36 -6.23 -8.24 -4.65
CA VAL A 36 -6.21 -8.54 -6.09
C VAL A 36 -4.94 -8.01 -6.76
N TYR A 37 -4.59 -6.73 -6.55
CA TYR A 37 -3.38 -6.22 -7.19
C TYR A 37 -2.10 -6.85 -6.61
N THR A 38 -2.07 -7.19 -5.32
CA THR A 38 -0.91 -7.87 -4.73
C THR A 38 -0.70 -9.25 -5.38
N LYS A 39 -1.76 -10.07 -5.50
CA LYS A 39 -1.67 -11.38 -6.17
C LYS A 39 -1.29 -11.24 -7.66
N PHE A 40 -1.87 -10.28 -8.36
CA PHE A 40 -1.51 -9.99 -9.75
C PHE A 40 -0.02 -9.62 -9.91
N LEU A 41 0.51 -8.78 -9.03
CA LEU A 41 1.91 -8.36 -9.05
C LEU A 41 2.85 -9.52 -8.68
N GLU A 42 2.49 -10.35 -7.71
CA GLU A 42 3.22 -11.56 -7.32
C GLU A 42 3.40 -12.51 -8.51
N GLU A 43 2.32 -12.83 -9.22
CA GLU A 43 2.31 -13.67 -10.43
C GLU A 43 3.15 -13.09 -11.58
N ASN A 44 3.34 -11.77 -11.61
CA ASN A 44 4.17 -11.07 -12.59
C ASN A 44 5.62 -10.82 -12.11
N GLY A 45 6.04 -11.50 -11.02
CA GLY A 45 7.41 -11.47 -10.52
C GLY A 45 7.81 -10.18 -9.81
N ILE A 46 6.86 -9.46 -9.23
CA ILE A 46 7.11 -8.37 -8.28
C ILE A 46 7.14 -8.96 -6.87
N THR A 47 8.19 -8.67 -6.11
CA THR A 47 8.26 -9.09 -4.72
C THR A 47 7.27 -8.30 -3.87
N VAL A 48 6.30 -9.01 -3.29
CA VAL A 48 5.27 -8.48 -2.40
C VAL A 48 5.26 -9.27 -1.09
N PRO A 49 4.77 -8.74 0.02
CA PRO A 49 4.53 -9.54 1.23
C PRO A 49 3.45 -10.59 0.94
N ARG A 50 3.65 -11.82 1.44
CA ARG A 50 2.62 -12.86 1.36
C ARG A 50 1.32 -12.34 1.95
N SER A 51 0.20 -12.59 1.29
CA SER A 51 -1.09 -11.98 1.64
C SER A 51 -2.22 -12.98 1.44
N GLU A 52 -3.10 -13.09 2.46
CA GLU A 52 -4.32 -13.91 2.41
C GLU A 52 -5.52 -13.13 2.95
N LEU A 53 -6.71 -13.61 2.64
CA LEU A 53 -7.95 -13.05 3.16
C LEU A 53 -8.41 -13.81 4.41
N PHE A 54 -9.07 -13.07 5.30
CA PHE A 54 -9.79 -13.62 6.44
C PHE A 54 -11.19 -13.03 6.49
N SER A 55 -12.21 -13.89 6.45
CA SER A 55 -13.62 -13.52 6.53
C SER A 55 -14.33 -14.22 7.69
N ASP A 56 -13.92 -15.46 7.99
CA ASP A 56 -14.47 -16.25 9.08
C ASP A 56 -13.46 -17.26 9.64
N LYS A 57 -13.89 -18.08 10.60
CA LYS A 57 -13.02 -19.05 11.26
C LYS A 57 -12.43 -20.13 10.33
N SER A 58 -13.04 -20.39 9.17
CA SER A 58 -12.55 -21.39 8.22
C SER A 58 -11.22 -20.95 7.60
N ASP A 59 -11.02 -19.65 7.43
CA ASP A 59 -9.80 -19.09 6.88
C ASP A 59 -8.59 -19.19 7.85
N LEU A 60 -8.85 -19.34 9.16
CA LEU A 60 -7.78 -19.41 10.16
C LEU A 60 -6.83 -20.58 9.92
N HIS A 61 -7.34 -21.74 9.44
CA HIS A 61 -6.50 -22.89 9.15
C HIS A 61 -5.48 -22.59 8.04
N LEU A 62 -5.93 -21.92 6.98
CA LEU A 62 -5.06 -21.48 5.88
C LEU A 62 -4.02 -20.47 6.39
N LEU A 63 -4.46 -19.48 7.17
CA LEU A 63 -3.55 -18.49 7.75
C LEU A 63 -2.48 -19.14 8.64
N LEU A 64 -2.87 -20.09 9.51
CA LEU A 64 -1.91 -20.80 10.36
C LEU A 64 -0.94 -21.67 9.56
N SER A 65 -1.35 -22.23 8.42
CA SER A 65 -0.43 -23.00 7.58
C SER A 65 0.67 -22.14 6.98
N GLN A 66 0.40 -20.85 6.73
CA GLN A 66 1.33 -19.92 6.09
C GLN A 66 2.11 -19.05 7.07
N TYR A 67 1.49 -18.62 8.18
CA TYR A 67 2.01 -17.57 9.05
C TYR A 67 2.13 -17.97 10.53
N LYS A 68 1.95 -19.26 10.85
CA LYS A 68 2.02 -19.70 12.26
C LYS A 68 3.27 -19.15 12.95
N ASP A 69 3.05 -18.52 14.10
CA ASP A 69 4.09 -17.93 14.93
C ASP A 69 4.90 -16.78 14.27
N GLN A 70 4.45 -16.25 13.14
CA GLN A 70 5.03 -15.09 12.48
C GLN A 70 4.22 -13.81 12.80
N TYR A 71 4.88 -12.67 12.68
CA TYR A 71 4.19 -11.38 12.74
C TYR A 71 3.44 -11.12 11.43
N VAL A 72 2.19 -10.72 11.57
CA VAL A 72 1.33 -10.29 10.47
C VAL A 72 0.84 -8.87 10.70
N ILE A 73 0.54 -8.17 9.62
CA ILE A 73 -0.19 -6.90 9.64
C ILE A 73 -1.56 -7.13 9.02
N VAL A 74 -2.61 -6.70 9.72
CA VAL A 74 -3.99 -6.90 9.29
C VAL A 74 -4.59 -5.56 8.88
N LYS A 75 -5.16 -5.51 7.68
CA LYS A 75 -5.68 -4.28 7.05
C LYS A 75 -7.10 -4.51 6.53
N ASN A 76 -7.86 -3.42 6.43
CA ASN A 76 -9.04 -3.43 5.57
C ASN A 76 -8.57 -3.51 4.10
N ARG A 77 -9.09 -4.48 3.37
CA ARG A 77 -8.66 -4.77 2.00
C ARG A 77 -8.95 -3.63 1.00
N TYR A 78 -9.90 -2.74 1.31
CA TYR A 78 -10.33 -1.65 0.43
C TYR A 78 -10.02 -0.24 0.95
N GLU A 79 -9.53 -0.08 2.18
CA GLU A 79 -9.21 1.24 2.74
C GLU A 79 -7.79 1.70 2.40
N SER A 80 -7.60 3.02 2.44
CA SER A 80 -6.34 3.71 2.20
C SER A 80 -6.10 4.73 3.31
N ALA A 81 -4.94 5.39 3.31
CA ALA A 81 -4.55 6.41 4.27
C ALA A 81 -4.58 5.91 5.73
N SER A 82 -4.18 4.67 5.95
CA SER A 82 -4.12 4.02 7.27
C SER A 82 -5.41 4.08 8.11
N ILE A 83 -6.56 4.30 7.48
CA ILE A 83 -7.85 4.40 8.16
C ILE A 83 -8.15 3.09 8.92
N GLY A 84 -8.33 3.20 10.24
CA GLY A 84 -8.61 2.08 11.14
C GLY A 84 -7.38 1.26 11.53
N MET A 85 -6.18 1.72 11.17
CA MET A 85 -4.92 1.09 11.60
C MET A 85 -4.51 1.61 12.98
N THR A 86 -4.13 0.69 13.86
CA THR A 86 -3.62 0.94 15.20
C THR A 86 -2.49 -0.07 15.50
N ASP A 87 -1.87 0.01 16.67
CA ASP A 87 -0.89 -0.98 17.17
C ASP A 87 -1.43 -2.41 17.20
N LYS A 88 -2.75 -2.58 17.41
CA LYS A 88 -3.43 -3.89 17.41
C LYS A 88 -3.41 -4.61 16.06
N ASN A 89 -3.12 -3.92 14.98
CA ASN A 89 -3.11 -4.50 13.64
C ASN A 89 -1.86 -5.31 13.32
N VAL A 90 -0.79 -5.18 14.13
CA VAL A 90 0.45 -5.94 13.98
C VAL A 90 0.59 -6.87 15.18
N PHE A 91 0.53 -8.18 14.94
CA PHE A 91 0.62 -9.18 16.00
C PHE A 91 1.18 -10.52 15.49
N ARG A 92 1.59 -11.38 16.43
CA ARG A 92 2.05 -12.74 16.12
C ARG A 92 0.84 -13.67 15.96
N LEU A 93 0.68 -14.24 14.76
CA LEU A 93 -0.44 -15.11 14.45
C LEU A 93 -0.29 -16.49 15.12
N CYS A 94 -1.31 -16.91 15.86
CA CYS A 94 -1.37 -18.20 16.55
C CYS A 94 -2.80 -18.75 16.56
N GLN A 95 -2.98 -19.95 17.10
CA GLN A 95 -4.31 -20.59 17.20
C GLN A 95 -5.35 -19.74 17.96
N ASN A 96 -4.92 -18.94 18.92
CA ASN A 96 -5.81 -18.10 19.72
C ASN A 96 -6.16 -16.76 19.05
N SER A 97 -5.66 -16.49 17.82
CA SER A 97 -5.88 -15.21 17.13
C SER A 97 -7.28 -15.02 16.56
N LEU A 98 -8.13 -16.09 16.55
CA LEU A 98 -9.47 -16.02 15.97
C LEU A 98 -10.32 -14.89 16.56
N GLN A 99 -10.34 -14.78 17.90
CA GLN A 99 -11.12 -13.71 18.57
C GLN A 99 -10.61 -12.32 18.20
N HIS A 100 -9.29 -12.15 18.10
CA HIS A 100 -8.68 -10.89 17.72
C HIS A 100 -9.02 -10.50 16.28
N LEU A 101 -8.92 -11.44 15.33
CA LEU A 101 -9.31 -11.23 13.92
C LEU A 101 -10.79 -10.86 13.80
N ASN A 102 -11.68 -11.55 14.53
CA ASN A 102 -13.11 -11.22 14.54
C ASN A 102 -13.39 -9.82 15.12
N ASN A 103 -12.63 -9.38 16.12
CA ASN A 103 -12.76 -8.03 16.64
C ASN A 103 -12.32 -6.99 15.59
N LEU A 104 -11.21 -7.23 14.90
CA LEU A 104 -10.74 -6.35 13.82
C LEU A 104 -11.74 -6.25 12.65
N LEU A 105 -12.41 -7.36 12.26
CA LEU A 105 -13.51 -7.32 11.28
C LEU A 105 -14.60 -6.32 11.68
N LYS A 106 -15.03 -6.36 12.95
CA LYS A 106 -16.05 -5.46 13.48
C LYS A 106 -15.57 -4.02 13.58
N GLU A 107 -14.37 -3.79 14.15
CA GLU A 107 -13.80 -2.46 14.32
C GLU A 107 -13.58 -1.75 12.98
N MET A 108 -13.10 -2.48 11.97
CA MET A 108 -12.90 -1.96 10.61
C MET A 108 -14.17 -1.92 9.77
N CYS A 109 -15.32 -2.38 10.29
CA CYS A 109 -16.60 -2.43 9.57
C CYS A 109 -16.47 -3.05 8.17
N THR A 110 -15.80 -4.19 8.06
CA THR A 110 -15.55 -4.91 6.81
C THR A 110 -15.99 -6.37 6.91
N ASP A 111 -16.31 -6.97 5.78
CA ASP A 111 -16.62 -8.39 5.64
C ASP A 111 -15.36 -9.26 5.42
N SER A 112 -14.22 -8.62 5.14
CA SER A 112 -13.00 -9.33 4.81
C SER A 112 -11.77 -8.48 5.17
N LEU A 113 -10.84 -9.08 5.90
CA LEU A 113 -9.53 -8.53 6.22
C LEU A 113 -8.47 -9.04 5.26
N LEU A 114 -7.50 -8.19 4.94
CA LEU A 114 -6.23 -8.60 4.35
C LEU A 114 -5.25 -8.91 5.48
N VAL A 115 -4.86 -10.16 5.61
CA VAL A 115 -3.78 -10.62 6.50
C VAL A 115 -2.51 -10.72 5.68
N GLN A 116 -1.51 -9.93 6.02
CA GLN A 116 -0.28 -9.79 5.25
C GLN A 116 0.93 -10.04 6.15
N GLU A 117 1.96 -10.69 5.61
CA GLU A 117 3.26 -10.82 6.29
C GLU A 117 3.77 -9.43 6.70
N TYR A 118 4.13 -9.28 7.98
CA TYR A 118 4.75 -8.04 8.45
C TYR A 118 6.23 -8.03 8.08
N ILE A 119 6.59 -7.16 7.16
CA ILE A 119 7.98 -6.96 6.76
C ILE A 119 8.61 -5.95 7.70
N ASP A 120 9.40 -6.41 8.65
CA ASP A 120 10.18 -5.55 9.54
C ASP A 120 11.40 -5.02 8.78
N GLY A 121 11.32 -3.77 8.32
CA GLY A 121 12.30 -3.16 7.44
C GLY A 121 12.10 -1.65 7.28
N ILE A 122 12.96 -1.04 6.48
CA ILE A 122 12.90 0.39 6.15
C ILE A 122 11.69 0.63 5.25
N GLU A 123 10.82 1.57 5.62
CA GLU A 123 9.70 2.01 4.79
C GLU A 123 10.12 3.14 3.86
N CYS A 124 9.75 3.03 2.58
CA CYS A 124 10.02 4.06 1.59
C CYS A 124 8.93 4.12 0.52
N GLU A 125 8.82 5.27 -0.11
CA GLU A 125 7.85 5.59 -1.13
C GLU A 125 8.55 5.95 -2.44
N VAL A 126 7.99 5.49 -3.57
CA VAL A 126 8.46 5.82 -4.93
C VAL A 126 7.30 6.42 -5.71
N LEU A 127 7.44 7.66 -6.16
CA LEU A 127 6.50 8.26 -7.10
C LEU A 127 6.86 7.82 -8.51
N VAL A 128 5.88 7.31 -9.25
CA VAL A 128 5.99 7.04 -10.69
C VAL A 128 5.09 8.00 -11.44
N LEU A 129 5.67 8.67 -12.43
CA LEU A 129 4.98 9.53 -13.39
C LEU A 129 4.83 8.77 -14.71
N GLN A 130 3.67 8.88 -15.35
CA GLN A 130 3.44 8.41 -16.71
C GLN A 130 3.31 9.61 -17.65
N TYR A 131 4.14 9.66 -18.67
CA TYR A 131 4.11 10.74 -19.67
C TYR A 131 4.40 10.18 -21.05
N LYS A 132 3.52 10.48 -22.01
CA LYS A 132 3.62 10.02 -23.41
C LYS A 132 3.87 8.51 -23.54
N GLY A 133 3.16 7.71 -22.76
CA GLY A 133 3.26 6.24 -22.76
C GLY A 133 4.50 5.67 -22.09
N LYS A 134 5.35 6.48 -21.47
CA LYS A 134 6.53 6.05 -20.72
C LYS A 134 6.36 6.29 -19.23
N TYR A 135 6.98 5.45 -18.41
CA TYR A 135 6.96 5.55 -16.96
C TYR A 135 8.31 6.04 -16.43
N TYR A 136 8.28 6.96 -15.48
CA TYR A 136 9.45 7.58 -14.86
C TYR A 136 9.32 7.49 -13.36
N ALA A 137 10.12 6.64 -12.72
CA ALA A 137 10.19 6.59 -11.27
C ALA A 137 11.13 7.68 -10.76
N LEU A 138 10.62 8.51 -9.84
CA LEU A 138 11.42 9.51 -9.16
C LEU A 138 12.28 8.87 -8.05
N ASP A 139 13.08 9.69 -7.38
CA ASP A 139 13.94 9.22 -6.31
C ASP A 139 13.12 8.65 -5.14
N PRO A 140 13.49 7.46 -4.63
CA PRO A 140 12.81 6.87 -3.48
C PRO A 140 13.01 7.73 -2.23
N VAL A 141 11.95 7.87 -1.46
CA VAL A 141 11.93 8.64 -0.22
C VAL A 141 11.70 7.70 0.96
N GLN A 142 12.65 7.62 1.88
CA GLN A 142 12.51 6.90 3.14
C GLN A 142 11.61 7.66 4.10
N ILE A 143 10.79 6.93 4.86
CA ILE A 143 10.02 7.45 5.99
C ILE A 143 10.82 7.20 7.27
N LEU A 144 11.10 8.26 8.00
CA LEU A 144 11.78 8.24 9.30
C LEU A 144 10.74 8.47 10.40
N PHE A 145 10.32 7.40 11.07
CA PHE A 145 9.33 7.46 12.15
C PHE A 145 9.91 8.17 13.39
N LYS A 146 9.11 9.04 14.01
CA LYS A 146 9.41 9.71 15.28
C LYS A 146 8.72 9.01 16.47
N THR A 147 8.02 7.91 16.20
CA THR A 147 7.31 7.11 17.19
C THR A 147 7.97 5.75 17.36
N ASN A 148 7.57 5.01 18.40
CA ASN A 148 8.01 3.62 18.59
C ASN A 148 7.36 2.63 17.62
N LEU A 149 6.36 3.07 16.84
CA LEU A 149 5.75 2.27 15.79
C LEU A 149 6.59 2.38 14.51
N ASN A 150 6.83 1.25 13.89
CA ASN A 150 7.56 1.16 12.62
C ASN A 150 6.61 1.06 11.42
N PHE A 151 5.42 1.67 11.49
CA PHE A 151 4.46 1.77 10.38
C PHE A 151 3.55 2.97 10.58
N ILE A 152 2.96 3.47 9.49
CA ILE A 152 2.00 4.57 9.54
C ILE A 152 0.63 4.02 9.97
N ASP A 153 0.25 4.32 11.21
CA ASP A 153 -1.10 4.11 11.72
C ASP A 153 -1.96 5.38 11.53
N THR A 154 -3.21 5.34 11.99
CA THR A 154 -4.13 6.46 11.87
C THR A 154 -3.63 7.70 12.59
N ASP A 155 -3.04 7.56 13.78
CA ASP A 155 -2.53 8.67 14.58
C ASP A 155 -1.28 9.29 13.96
N THR A 156 -0.30 8.47 13.60
CA THR A 156 0.93 8.89 12.91
C THR A 156 0.62 9.63 11.61
N SER A 157 -0.39 9.15 10.85
CA SER A 157 -0.84 9.81 9.63
C SER A 157 -1.45 11.18 9.88
N ASN A 158 -2.24 11.35 10.96
CA ASN A 158 -2.91 12.59 11.30
C ASN A 158 -1.98 13.62 11.95
N THR A 159 -0.99 13.16 12.72
CA THR A 159 -0.07 14.03 13.48
C THR A 159 1.22 14.33 12.73
N TYR A 160 1.44 13.67 11.59
CA TYR A 160 2.68 13.78 10.79
C TYR A 160 3.96 13.48 11.61
N ASN A 161 3.91 12.51 12.51
CA ASN A 161 5.04 12.12 13.36
C ASN A 161 6.09 11.30 12.61
N TYR A 162 6.48 11.77 11.43
CA TYR A 162 7.53 11.21 10.60
C TYR A 162 8.19 12.29 9.74
N GLU A 163 9.38 11.99 9.24
CA GLU A 163 10.14 12.82 8.33
C GLU A 163 10.48 12.06 7.06
N PHE A 164 10.91 12.78 6.04
CA PHE A 164 11.31 12.21 4.76
C PHE A 164 12.82 12.37 4.55
N LYS A 165 13.42 11.38 3.87
CA LYS A 165 14.82 11.41 3.43
C LYS A 165 14.96 10.70 2.09
N VAL A 166 15.63 11.33 1.12
CA VAL A 166 15.95 10.68 -0.16
C VAL A 166 16.89 9.49 0.05
N ILE A 167 16.64 8.39 -0.64
CA ILE A 167 17.52 7.21 -0.65
C ILE A 167 18.53 7.33 -1.78
N GLU A 168 19.80 7.48 -1.42
CA GLU A 168 20.91 7.62 -2.37
C GLU A 168 21.71 6.33 -2.63
N SER A 169 21.42 5.27 -1.87
CA SER A 169 22.12 3.99 -1.98
C SER A 169 21.74 3.21 -3.25
N SER A 170 22.53 2.18 -3.60
CA SER A 170 22.31 1.35 -4.80
C SER A 170 20.94 0.69 -4.90
N ILE A 171 20.26 0.50 -3.78
CA ILE A 171 18.88 -0.03 -3.74
C ILE A 171 17.87 0.87 -4.49
N LYS A 172 18.18 2.16 -4.65
CA LYS A 172 17.39 3.15 -5.40
C LYS A 172 17.00 2.62 -6.78
N PHE A 173 17.95 2.09 -7.55
CA PHE A 173 17.69 1.62 -8.91
C PHE A 173 16.74 0.42 -8.94
N LEU A 174 16.84 -0.49 -7.97
CA LEU A 174 15.93 -1.63 -7.85
C LEU A 174 14.52 -1.18 -7.49
N LEU A 175 14.38 -0.24 -6.55
CA LEU A 175 13.10 0.36 -6.17
C LEU A 175 12.43 1.05 -7.36
N GLN A 176 13.18 1.88 -8.09
CA GLN A 176 12.70 2.58 -9.27
C GLN A 176 12.25 1.61 -10.37
N ALA A 177 13.07 0.63 -10.72
CA ALA A 177 12.74 -0.38 -11.73
C ALA A 177 11.50 -1.20 -11.34
N THR A 178 11.39 -1.59 -10.05
CA THR A 178 10.23 -2.35 -9.54
C THR A 178 8.96 -1.51 -9.60
N ALA A 179 9.01 -0.24 -9.17
CA ALA A 179 7.86 0.66 -9.21
C ALA A 179 7.41 0.96 -10.65
N GLN A 180 8.34 1.19 -11.58
CA GLN A 180 8.03 1.36 -13.01
C GLN A 180 7.35 0.14 -13.59
N LYS A 181 7.91 -1.06 -13.36
CA LYS A 181 7.32 -2.32 -13.83
C LYS A 181 5.91 -2.53 -13.26
N ALA A 182 5.71 -2.27 -11.97
CA ALA A 182 4.38 -2.38 -11.34
C ALA A 182 3.38 -1.36 -11.92
N ALA A 183 3.80 -0.12 -12.16
CA ALA A 183 2.97 0.91 -12.76
C ALA A 183 2.53 0.55 -14.19
N GLU A 184 3.44 0.01 -14.98
CA GLU A 184 3.17 -0.46 -16.34
C GLU A 184 2.19 -1.64 -16.34
N LEU A 185 2.43 -2.67 -15.52
CA LEU A 185 1.56 -3.85 -15.40
C LEU A 185 0.13 -3.48 -14.98
N LEU A 186 -0.03 -2.49 -14.11
CA LEU A 186 -1.33 -2.04 -13.60
C LEU A 186 -2.00 -1.00 -14.50
N GLY A 187 -1.33 -0.50 -15.53
CA GLY A 187 -1.85 0.51 -16.43
C GLY A 187 -2.08 1.89 -15.79
N VAL A 188 -1.21 2.25 -14.81
CA VAL A 188 -1.29 3.55 -14.13
C VAL A 188 -1.17 4.69 -15.15
N LYS A 189 -2.02 5.72 -15.01
CA LYS A 189 -1.96 6.94 -15.83
C LYS A 189 -1.57 8.13 -14.95
N ASP A 190 -0.84 9.05 -15.56
CA ASP A 190 -0.33 10.29 -15.01
C ASP A 190 0.60 10.07 -13.82
N TYR A 191 0.12 9.56 -12.69
CA TYR A 191 0.97 9.32 -11.51
C TYR A 191 0.34 8.33 -10.52
N ALA A 192 1.23 7.63 -9.78
CA ALA A 192 0.90 6.87 -8.58
C ALA A 192 2.11 6.75 -7.66
N ARG A 193 1.88 6.50 -6.36
CA ARG A 193 2.92 6.24 -5.38
C ARG A 193 2.93 4.77 -5.01
N PHE A 194 4.13 4.20 -4.96
CA PHE A 194 4.40 2.80 -4.66
C PHE A 194 5.15 2.73 -3.33
N ASP A 195 4.58 2.03 -2.35
CA ASP A 195 5.06 2.01 -0.98
C ASP A 195 5.77 0.67 -0.71
N PHE A 196 7.04 0.74 -0.34
CA PHE A 196 7.91 -0.41 -0.16
C PHE A 196 8.40 -0.56 1.28
N ARG A 197 8.68 -1.82 1.66
CA ARG A 197 9.54 -2.14 2.81
C ARG A 197 10.78 -2.86 2.35
N ILE A 198 11.94 -2.36 2.79
CA ILE A 198 13.25 -2.95 2.46
C ILE A 198 13.71 -3.79 3.64
N LYS A 199 13.81 -5.11 3.44
CA LYS A 199 14.33 -6.05 4.43
C LYS A 199 15.51 -6.81 3.86
N LYS A 200 16.69 -6.70 4.50
CA LYS A 200 17.94 -7.35 4.04
C LYS A 200 18.26 -7.08 2.56
N GLY A 201 18.05 -5.84 2.11
CA GLY A 201 18.31 -5.44 0.72
C GLY A 201 17.24 -5.86 -0.30
N VAL A 202 16.16 -6.51 0.13
CA VAL A 202 15.04 -6.92 -0.73
C VAL A 202 13.88 -5.94 -0.55
N PRO A 203 13.42 -5.25 -1.62
CA PRO A 203 12.25 -4.39 -1.56
C PRO A 203 10.96 -5.22 -1.72
N TYR A 204 10.03 -5.06 -0.81
CA TYR A 204 8.68 -5.63 -0.83
C TYR A 204 7.67 -4.53 -1.11
N LEU A 205 6.98 -4.57 -2.23
CA LEU A 205 5.89 -3.64 -2.57
C LEU A 205 4.63 -4.02 -1.79
N PHE A 206 4.24 -3.22 -0.80
CA PHE A 206 3.15 -3.58 0.12
C PHE A 206 1.89 -2.73 0.00
N ASP A 207 1.99 -1.55 -0.64
CA ASP A 207 0.82 -0.70 -0.91
C ASP A 207 1.03 0.16 -2.16
N ILE A 208 -0.07 0.59 -2.77
CA ILE A 208 -0.08 1.49 -3.94
C ILE A 208 -1.17 2.53 -3.75
N ALA A 209 -0.77 3.79 -3.80
CA ALA A 209 -1.70 4.91 -3.78
C ALA A 209 -1.91 5.45 -5.20
N GLY A 210 -3.04 5.11 -5.82
CA GLY A 210 -3.43 5.62 -7.15
C GLY A 210 -3.87 7.09 -7.14
N THR A 211 -4.13 7.63 -5.95
CA THR A 211 -4.45 9.06 -5.71
C THR A 211 -3.72 9.52 -4.46
N PRO A 212 -2.36 9.58 -4.50
CA PRO A 212 -1.58 10.02 -3.34
C PRO A 212 -1.77 11.50 -3.05
N TYR A 213 -1.48 11.91 -1.81
CA TYR A 213 -1.36 13.33 -1.49
C TYR A 213 -0.19 13.94 -2.25
N THR A 214 -0.43 15.10 -2.89
CA THR A 214 0.57 15.83 -3.70
C THR A 214 0.97 17.16 -3.07
N ILE A 215 0.34 17.53 -1.96
CA ILE A 215 0.51 18.80 -1.27
C ILE A 215 1.30 18.63 0.02
N TYR A 216 1.30 19.68 0.84
CA TYR A 216 1.98 19.78 2.11
C TYR A 216 2.08 18.45 2.89
N HIS A 217 3.28 18.16 3.39
CA HIS A 217 3.61 16.98 4.18
C HIS A 217 3.38 15.62 3.47
N SER A 218 3.81 15.54 2.23
CA SER A 218 3.85 14.30 1.47
C SER A 218 5.24 14.06 0.89
N SER A 219 5.59 12.79 0.61
CA SER A 219 6.85 12.46 -0.07
C SER A 219 6.99 13.15 -1.43
N ILE A 220 5.86 13.36 -2.11
CA ILE A 220 5.80 14.06 -3.39
C ILE A 220 6.20 15.53 -3.22
N SER A 221 5.54 16.23 -2.28
CA SER A 221 5.89 17.64 -1.96
C SER A 221 7.35 17.75 -1.52
N TYR A 222 7.81 16.83 -0.67
CA TYR A 222 9.20 16.80 -0.21
C TYR A 222 10.17 16.67 -1.37
N LEU A 223 9.96 15.73 -2.31
CA LEU A 223 10.82 15.56 -3.48
C LEU A 223 10.92 16.84 -4.31
N PHE A 224 9.80 17.49 -4.60
CA PHE A 224 9.80 18.71 -5.40
C PHE A 224 10.45 19.93 -4.71
N THR A 225 10.69 19.86 -3.40
CA THR A 225 11.48 20.88 -2.68
C THR A 225 12.99 20.59 -2.68
N GLN A 226 13.42 19.41 -3.13
CA GLN A 226 14.83 19.05 -3.24
C GLN A 226 15.45 19.43 -4.61
N TYR A 227 14.60 19.70 -5.61
CA TYR A 227 14.99 20.13 -6.96
C TYR A 227 14.64 21.62 -7.19
#